data_24620319b7d37bced174d0f876bdde43
#
_entry.id   24620319b7d37bced174d0f876bdde43
#
_cell.length_a   1.000
_cell.length_b   1.000
_cell.length_c   1.000
_cell.angle_alpha   90.00
_cell.angle_beta   90.00
_cell.angle_gamma   90.00
#
_symmetry.space_group_name_H-M   'P 1'
#
loop_
_entity.id
_entity.type
_entity.pdbx_description
1 polymer ?
#
loop_
_entity_poly.entity_id
_entity_poly.type
_entity_poly.pdbx_seq_one_letter_code
_entity_poly.pdbx_strand_id
1 'polypeptide(L)'
;MEIGNRPWGTYYVLEDEATHKVKRIEVNVGGRLSYQYHQHRAEVWTIVKGTAKVTLDGVDTIYNPGEVVIIPLQAKHRIQNVGEETLIFIEVQHGTYFGEEDIIRIEDDYDRGNN
;
A
#
# COMPACT_ATOMS: atom_id res chain seq x y z
N MET A 1 16.82 -9.35 3.76
CA MET A 1 15.45 -8.84 3.53
C MET A 1 15.30 -7.49 4.23
N GLU A 2 14.81 -6.50 3.53
CA GLU A 2 14.50 -5.22 4.14
C GLU A 2 13.16 -5.30 4.86
N ILE A 3 13.12 -4.83 6.11
CA ILE A 3 11.92 -4.77 6.93
C ILE A 3 11.78 -3.33 7.42
N GLY A 4 10.63 -2.72 7.18
CA GLY A 4 10.37 -1.36 7.60
C GLY A 4 9.21 -1.27 8.58
N ASN A 5 9.44 -0.66 9.72
CA ASN A 5 8.38 -0.37 10.69
C ASN A 5 7.82 1.02 10.40
N ARG A 6 6.50 1.13 10.39
CA ARG A 6 5.78 2.37 10.11
C ARG A 6 4.70 2.56 11.16
N PRO A 7 4.17 3.79 11.36
CA PRO A 7 3.13 4.02 12.36
C PRO A 7 1.90 3.13 12.19
N TRP A 8 1.58 2.74 10.97
CA TRP A 8 0.41 1.91 10.65
C TRP A 8 0.68 0.39 10.68
N GLY A 9 1.96 -0.03 10.74
CA GLY A 9 2.31 -1.46 10.72
C GLY A 9 3.71 -1.72 10.20
N THR A 10 3.89 -2.77 9.41
CA THR A 10 5.20 -3.23 8.97
C THR A 10 5.16 -3.63 7.50
N TYR A 11 6.22 -3.37 6.76
CA TYR A 11 6.39 -3.94 5.42
C TYR A 11 7.66 -4.78 5.35
N TYR A 12 7.63 -5.76 4.47
CA TYR A 12 8.74 -6.68 4.19
C TYR A 12 8.99 -6.66 2.69
N VAL A 13 10.22 -6.36 2.27
CA VAL A 13 10.60 -6.44 0.86
C VAL A 13 10.98 -7.87 0.56
N LEU A 14 10.15 -8.55 -0.22
CA LEU A 14 10.33 -9.96 -0.56
C LEU A 14 11.19 -10.14 -1.80
N GLU A 15 11.09 -9.22 -2.75
CA GLU A 15 11.81 -9.26 -4.00
C GLU A 15 12.03 -7.83 -4.50
N ASP A 16 13.22 -7.53 -5.00
CA ASP A 16 13.58 -6.20 -5.48
C ASP A 16 14.46 -6.35 -6.72
N GLU A 17 13.85 -6.18 -7.89
CA GLU A 17 14.48 -6.36 -9.20
C GLU A 17 14.32 -5.11 -10.04
N ALA A 18 15.01 -5.05 -11.16
CA ALA A 18 14.90 -3.90 -12.07
C ALA A 18 13.51 -3.75 -12.67
N THR A 19 12.77 -4.85 -12.80
CA THR A 19 11.46 -4.88 -13.44
C THR A 19 10.31 -4.72 -12.46
N HIS A 20 10.51 -5.06 -11.19
CA HIS A 20 9.43 -5.08 -10.20
C HIS A 20 9.96 -5.15 -8.78
N LYS A 21 9.08 -4.83 -7.84
CA LYS A 21 9.34 -4.97 -6.40
C LYS A 21 8.12 -5.62 -5.76
N VAL A 22 8.36 -6.58 -4.86
CA VAL A 22 7.28 -7.30 -4.16
C VAL A 22 7.41 -7.06 -2.67
N LYS A 23 6.30 -6.68 -2.04
CA LYS A 23 6.25 -6.46 -0.60
C LYS A 23 5.11 -7.25 0.03
N ARG A 24 5.35 -7.75 1.24
CA ARG A 24 4.29 -8.14 2.17
C ARG A 24 4.05 -6.95 3.08
N ILE A 25 2.80 -6.56 3.23
CA ILE A 25 2.43 -5.41 4.08
C ILE A 25 1.43 -5.88 5.13
N GLU A 26 1.73 -5.53 6.38
CA GLU A 26 0.88 -5.82 7.53
C GLU A 26 0.40 -4.51 8.13
N VAL A 27 -0.92 -4.35 8.23
CA VAL A 27 -1.52 -3.12 8.75
C VAL A 27 -2.21 -3.44 10.07
N ASN A 28 -1.87 -2.71 11.11
CA ASN A 28 -2.47 -2.87 12.44
C ASN A 28 -3.97 -2.58 12.38
N VAL A 29 -4.73 -3.18 13.31
CA VAL A 29 -6.16 -2.86 13.44
C VAL A 29 -6.31 -1.34 13.60
N GLY A 30 -7.18 -0.75 12.79
CA GLY A 30 -7.39 0.70 12.77
C GLY A 30 -6.32 1.48 12.03
N GLY A 31 -5.25 0.81 11.57
CA GLY A 31 -4.19 1.48 10.82
C GLY A 31 -4.63 1.90 9.42
N ARG A 32 -4.05 3.01 8.96
CA ARG A 32 -4.38 3.58 7.66
C ARG A 32 -3.12 4.19 7.04
N LEU A 33 -2.78 3.78 5.82
CA LEU A 33 -1.68 4.38 5.09
C LEU A 33 -2.08 5.78 4.63
N SER A 34 -1.09 6.60 4.25
CA SER A 34 -1.37 7.92 3.71
C SER A 34 -2.15 7.82 2.39
N TYR A 35 -2.93 8.86 2.08
CA TYR A 35 -3.53 9.02 0.76
C TYR A 35 -2.43 9.57 -0.14
N GLN A 36 -2.02 8.82 -1.15
CA GLN A 36 -0.77 9.05 -1.86
C GLN A 36 -0.87 8.62 -3.32
N TYR A 37 0.11 9.04 -4.12
CA TYR A 37 0.29 8.52 -5.47
C TYR A 37 1.77 8.43 -5.80
N HIS A 38 2.09 7.70 -6.89
CA HIS A 38 3.45 7.50 -7.38
C HIS A 38 3.52 7.88 -8.85
N GLN A 39 4.63 8.47 -9.27
CA GLN A 39 4.79 8.92 -10.65
C GLN A 39 5.43 7.87 -11.55
N HIS A 40 6.16 6.91 -10.99
CA HIS A 40 6.99 5.99 -11.76
C HIS A 40 6.62 4.53 -11.62
N ARG A 41 5.61 4.21 -10.82
CA ARG A 41 5.19 2.83 -10.61
C ARG A 41 3.68 2.69 -10.50
N ALA A 42 3.17 1.56 -10.99
CA ALA A 42 1.83 1.08 -10.71
C ALA A 42 1.92 -0.08 -9.72
N GLU A 43 0.79 -0.47 -9.12
CA GLU A 43 0.78 -1.51 -8.11
C GLU A 43 -0.40 -2.45 -8.31
N VAL A 44 -0.20 -3.70 -7.91
CA VAL A 44 -1.27 -4.70 -7.81
C VAL A 44 -1.20 -5.26 -6.41
N TRP A 45 -2.32 -5.26 -5.70
CA TRP A 45 -2.42 -5.78 -4.33
C TRP A 45 -3.33 -6.99 -4.29
N THR A 46 -2.89 -8.06 -3.62
CA THR A 46 -3.73 -9.19 -3.30
C THR A 46 -3.96 -9.20 -1.80
N ILE A 47 -5.23 -9.13 -1.38
CA ILE A 47 -5.58 -9.20 0.04
C ILE A 47 -5.46 -10.67 0.47
N VAL A 48 -4.68 -10.92 1.51
CA VAL A 48 -4.42 -12.28 2.02
C VAL A 48 -5.20 -12.55 3.29
N LYS A 49 -5.31 -11.57 4.18
CA LYS A 49 -5.95 -11.73 5.49
C LYS A 49 -6.55 -10.40 5.92
N GLY A 50 -7.73 -10.44 6.53
CA GLY A 50 -8.39 -9.27 7.07
C GLY A 50 -9.31 -8.58 6.08
N THR A 51 -9.83 -7.42 6.48
CA THR A 51 -10.77 -6.64 5.67
C THR A 51 -10.20 -5.25 5.44
N ALA A 52 -10.10 -4.86 4.18
CA ALA A 52 -9.52 -3.61 3.78
C ALA A 52 -10.57 -2.66 3.18
N LYS A 53 -10.44 -1.38 3.50
CA LYS A 53 -11.10 -0.32 2.73
C LYS A 53 -10.05 0.36 1.88
N VAL A 54 -10.23 0.34 0.57
CA VAL A 54 -9.32 0.98 -0.37
C VAL A 54 -10.02 2.20 -0.95
N THR A 55 -9.34 3.35 -0.88
CA THR A 55 -9.76 4.56 -1.57
C THR A 55 -8.92 4.68 -2.83
N LEU A 56 -9.56 4.71 -3.98
CA LEU A 56 -8.90 4.84 -5.27
C LEU A 56 -9.55 6.01 -6.03
N ASP A 57 -8.78 7.05 -6.27
CA ASP A 57 -9.25 8.29 -6.91
C ASP A 57 -10.59 8.76 -6.32
N GLY A 58 -10.67 8.79 -4.99
CA GLY A 58 -11.82 9.28 -4.25
C GLY A 58 -12.95 8.27 -4.07
N VAL A 59 -12.84 7.05 -4.56
CA VAL A 59 -13.89 6.02 -4.44
C VAL A 59 -13.45 4.95 -3.46
N ASP A 60 -14.27 4.71 -2.44
CA ASP A 60 -14.02 3.70 -1.41
C ASP A 60 -14.66 2.37 -1.79
N THR A 61 -13.90 1.28 -1.64
CA THR A 61 -14.35 -0.08 -1.89
C THR A 61 -13.81 -1.00 -0.80
N ILE A 62 -14.63 -1.96 -0.34
CA ILE A 62 -14.22 -2.96 0.63
C ILE A 62 -13.69 -4.19 -0.10
N TYR A 63 -12.54 -4.69 0.35
CA TYR A 63 -11.90 -5.88 -0.21
C TYR A 63 -11.67 -6.92 0.88
N ASN A 64 -11.88 -8.18 0.51
CA ASN A 64 -11.74 -9.34 1.38
C ASN A 64 -10.62 -10.28 0.88
N PRO A 65 -10.18 -11.26 1.68
CA PRO A 65 -9.12 -12.19 1.24
C PRO A 65 -9.40 -12.82 -0.11
N GLY A 66 -8.36 -12.86 -0.96
CA GLY A 66 -8.43 -13.39 -2.31
C GLY A 66 -8.78 -12.35 -3.36
N GLU A 67 -9.23 -11.17 -2.97
CA GLU A 67 -9.55 -10.11 -3.90
C GLU A 67 -8.32 -9.29 -4.27
N VAL A 68 -8.32 -8.74 -5.47
CA VAL A 68 -7.18 -8.04 -6.07
C VAL A 68 -7.55 -6.59 -6.34
N VAL A 69 -6.65 -5.68 -5.99
CA VAL A 69 -6.78 -4.24 -6.24
C VAL A 69 -5.73 -3.84 -7.27
N ILE A 70 -6.15 -3.19 -8.33
CA ILE A 70 -5.24 -2.67 -9.36
C ILE A 70 -5.12 -1.17 -9.19
N ILE A 71 -3.89 -0.68 -8.96
CA ILE A 71 -3.58 0.73 -8.77
C ILE A 71 -2.83 1.20 -10.01
N PRO A 72 -3.48 1.93 -10.92
CA PRO A 72 -2.81 2.46 -12.11
C PRO A 72 -1.74 3.50 -11.74
N LEU A 73 -0.82 3.74 -12.68
CA LEU A 73 0.18 4.79 -12.55
C LEU A 73 -0.50 6.12 -12.21
N GLN A 74 0.04 6.82 -11.22
CA GLN A 74 -0.41 8.13 -10.75
C GLN A 74 -1.81 8.16 -10.11
N ALA A 75 -2.49 7.02 -9.98
CA ALA A 75 -3.77 6.98 -9.28
C ALA A 75 -3.58 7.26 -7.80
N LYS A 76 -4.44 8.09 -7.25
CA LYS A 76 -4.44 8.42 -5.81
C LYS A 76 -5.06 7.26 -5.05
N HIS A 77 -4.37 6.78 -4.02
CA HIS A 77 -4.82 5.58 -3.33
C HIS A 77 -4.46 5.58 -1.85
N ARG A 78 -5.23 4.83 -1.10
CA ARG A 78 -5.05 4.61 0.34
C ARG A 78 -5.68 3.27 0.70
N ILE A 79 -5.08 2.58 1.66
CA ILE A 79 -5.67 1.37 2.25
C ILE A 79 -5.79 1.57 3.76
N GLN A 80 -6.89 1.07 4.32
CA GLN A 80 -7.20 1.12 5.74
C GLN A 80 -7.64 -0.25 6.22
N ASN A 81 -7.14 -0.67 7.37
CA ASN A 81 -7.62 -1.87 8.04
C ASN A 81 -8.93 -1.54 8.78
N VAL A 82 -10.05 -2.04 8.26
CA VAL A 82 -11.37 -1.84 8.87
C VAL A 82 -11.90 -3.10 9.54
N GLY A 83 -11.07 -4.16 9.62
CA GLY A 83 -11.41 -5.41 10.27
C GLY A 83 -10.95 -5.45 11.73
N GLU A 84 -11.02 -6.64 12.31
CA GLU A 84 -10.71 -6.87 13.73
C GLU A 84 -9.39 -7.60 13.94
N GLU A 85 -8.66 -7.89 12.87
CA GLU A 85 -7.36 -8.54 12.92
C GLU A 85 -6.37 -7.82 12.01
N THR A 86 -5.09 -8.17 12.12
CA THR A 86 -4.06 -7.61 11.24
C THR A 86 -4.43 -7.83 9.78
N LEU A 87 -4.41 -6.77 9.00
CA LEU A 87 -4.60 -6.84 7.56
C LEU A 87 -3.26 -7.20 6.92
N ILE A 88 -3.26 -8.20 6.04
CA ILE A 88 -2.07 -8.61 5.29
C ILE A 88 -2.40 -8.58 3.81
N PHE A 89 -1.56 -7.90 3.02
CA PHE A 89 -1.68 -7.96 1.57
C PHE A 89 -0.29 -8.04 0.93
N ILE A 90 -0.25 -8.61 -0.27
CA ILE A 90 0.96 -8.74 -1.08
C ILE A 90 0.86 -7.69 -2.19
N GLU A 91 1.88 -6.86 -2.29
CA GLU A 91 1.95 -5.76 -3.24
C GLU A 91 3.02 -6.05 -4.27
N VAL A 92 2.65 -6.01 -5.54
CA VAL A 92 3.60 -6.05 -6.65
C VAL A 92 3.66 -4.66 -7.26
N GLN A 93 4.85 -4.06 -7.24
CA GLN A 93 5.12 -2.78 -7.88
C GLN A 93 5.76 -3.05 -9.24
N HIS A 94 5.31 -2.38 -10.28
CA HIS A 94 5.91 -2.46 -11.60
C HIS A 94 5.97 -1.08 -12.24
N GLY A 95 7.01 -0.83 -13.02
CA GLY A 95 7.23 0.49 -13.60
C GLY A 95 8.72 0.72 -13.87
N THR A 96 9.14 1.99 -13.79
CA THR A 96 10.50 2.38 -14.13
C THR A 96 11.38 2.68 -12.92
N TYR A 97 10.76 2.88 -11.75
CA TYR A 97 11.50 3.23 -10.54
C TYR A 97 10.70 2.90 -9.29
N PHE A 98 11.35 2.32 -8.28
CA PHE A 98 10.70 1.81 -7.07
C PHE A 98 11.22 2.44 -5.77
N GLY A 99 11.94 3.56 -5.85
CA GLY A 99 12.43 4.25 -4.66
C GLY A 99 11.29 4.81 -3.81
N GLU A 100 11.45 4.78 -2.49
CA GLU A 100 10.40 5.22 -1.56
C GLU A 100 10.18 6.73 -1.59
N GLU A 101 11.12 7.50 -2.12
CA GLU A 101 10.94 8.94 -2.32
C GLU A 101 9.96 9.26 -3.46
N ASP A 102 9.56 8.27 -4.28
CA ASP A 102 8.49 8.42 -5.27
C ASP A 102 7.11 8.30 -4.62
N ILE A 103 6.97 8.81 -3.40
CA ILE A 103 5.69 8.89 -2.70
C ILE A 103 5.32 10.36 -2.56
N ILE A 104 4.16 10.73 -3.11
CA ILE A 104 3.60 12.06 -2.90
C ILE A 104 2.39 11.88 -1.99
N ARG A 105 2.52 12.31 -0.73
CA ARG A 105 1.47 12.18 0.27
C ARG A 105 0.54 13.38 0.21
N ILE A 106 -0.75 13.09 -0.01
CA ILE A 106 -1.80 14.12 -0.06
C ILE A 106 -2.37 14.31 1.35
N GLU A 107 -2.53 13.22 2.09
CA GLU A 107 -3.11 13.20 3.44
C GLU A 107 -2.46 12.08 4.23
N ASP A 108 -2.00 12.38 5.44
CA ASP A 108 -1.29 11.42 6.29
C ASP A 108 -1.70 11.62 7.75
N ASP A 109 -2.31 10.59 8.37
CA ASP A 109 -2.75 10.62 9.76
C ASP A 109 -1.60 10.78 10.75
N TYR A 110 -0.38 10.47 10.34
CA TYR A 110 0.79 10.45 11.21
C TYR A 110 1.69 11.67 11.01
N ASP A 111 1.21 12.65 10.24
CA ASP A 111 1.86 13.95 10.03
C ASP A 111 3.31 13.84 9.55
N ARG A 112 3.58 12.90 8.65
CA ARG A 112 4.93 12.73 8.08
C ARG A 112 5.22 13.72 6.95
N GLY A 113 4.20 14.39 6.44
CA GLY A 113 4.32 15.33 5.33
C GLY A 113 4.59 14.67 4.00
N ASN A 114 4.98 15.49 3.03
CA ASN A 114 5.40 15.03 1.70
C ASN A 114 6.90 14.78 1.69
N ASN A 115 7.31 13.81 0.93
CA ASN A 115 8.72 13.50 0.75
C ASN A 115 9.32 14.29 -0.40
#